data_4556d77fe6d5e6b12de9d2031a850163
#
_entry.id   4556d77fe6d5e6b12de9d2031a850163
#
_cell.length_a   1.000
_cell.length_b   1.000
_cell.length_c   1.000
_cell.angle_alpha   90.00
_cell.angle_beta   90.00
_cell.angle_gamma   90.00
#
_symmetry.space_group_name_H-M   'P 1'
#
loop_
_entity.id
_entity.type
_entity.pdbx_description
1 polymer ?
#
loop_
_entity_poly.entity_id
_entity_poly.type
_entity_poly.pdbx_seq_one_letter_code
_entity_poly.pdbx_strand_id
1 'polypeptide(L)'
;MSGKSAVSDTMVQMIVVELVLAFAMAAQDMPPQMGTLSGTAVNSVTGAPLSKVELRAIPAGVRFAPMASTTTDAKGNFTLVDLAPGEYRLKALRNGFLDTPYGARRAASEGTLITLQAGQEIKDLRIELAPYSVIAGTVRDPEGEPISGATLMLFAQSFESGHRKVTQQGFWENKTDDLGQYRITDLAPGKYYVQAITRIASSDQDDPNAVVIDHSAKSAGPPKVLLPTLYPGVLDPALARIVEVGPGAHVTGIDIPLVRSPTFRVVIHPTAAAGLRVHEPYLLRPGLDDVGLNFIRPAKTSEGDFVFSGVPPGSYVLEAHGGPPDDPSPPGVVVMKNYQRQYRARMPITVDRDIEGIGIVVQRGAEVTGHVTVEGETKTKVAGSEIFFRSATGDSGSALIREDSSFATSLSAERYDVELQELNLIIKTVKSEGVEMFDRGVPIPETGSVALELVLAPEGGRVDGVVLDNDEKPVAGATVVLIARAELRTREDSFHVFTSDQNGHFHFENVRPGDYKLFAWDDVEPNIWFDPECLKNFEDRGAPITLPVSGQATVQLRLLTSQ
;
A
#
# COMPACT_ATOMS: atom_id res chain seq x y z
N MET A 1 -57.06 -8.56 68.33
CA MET A 1 -57.45 -9.05 67.02
C MET A 1 -56.82 -8.14 65.98
N SER A 2 -55.67 -8.47 65.49
CA SER A 2 -55.11 -7.85 64.27
C SER A 2 -53.80 -8.58 63.98
N GLY A 3 -53.83 -9.57 63.13
CA GLY A 3 -52.64 -10.37 62.78
C GLY A 3 -52.89 -11.29 61.60
N LYS A 4 -53.36 -10.79 60.48
CA LYS A 4 -53.55 -11.60 59.25
C LYS A 4 -53.43 -10.87 57.93
N SER A 5 -52.62 -9.84 57.83
CA SER A 5 -52.47 -9.15 56.50
C SER A 5 -51.04 -9.05 55.94
N ALA A 6 -50.02 -9.31 56.77
CA ALA A 6 -48.63 -9.05 56.31
C ALA A 6 -47.93 -10.24 55.61
N VAL A 7 -48.44 -11.46 55.72
CA VAL A 7 -47.82 -12.68 55.13
C VAL A 7 -48.21 -12.88 53.66
N SER A 8 -49.37 -12.36 53.24
CA SER A 8 -49.85 -12.49 51.84
C SER A 8 -49.10 -11.67 50.83
N ASP A 9 -48.75 -10.43 51.20
CA ASP A 9 -48.09 -9.51 50.24
C ASP A 9 -46.63 -9.86 49.96
N THR A 10 -45.93 -10.39 50.97
CA THR A 10 -44.52 -10.80 50.79
C THR A 10 -44.39 -12.06 49.91
N MET A 11 -45.36 -12.98 50.02
CA MET A 11 -45.37 -14.21 49.23
C MET A 11 -45.74 -13.93 47.75
N VAL A 12 -46.64 -12.98 47.50
CA VAL A 12 -46.98 -12.54 46.13
C VAL A 12 -45.84 -11.78 45.50
N GLN A 13 -45.12 -10.92 46.23
CA GLN A 13 -43.95 -10.22 45.72
C GLN A 13 -42.78 -11.17 45.42
N MET A 14 -42.54 -12.21 46.25
CA MET A 14 -41.50 -13.23 45.94
C MET A 14 -41.85 -14.03 44.69
N ILE A 15 -43.11 -14.44 44.50
CA ILE A 15 -43.52 -15.18 43.30
C ILE A 15 -43.42 -14.31 42.03
N VAL A 16 -43.73 -13.04 42.10
CA VAL A 16 -43.60 -12.11 40.96
C VAL A 16 -42.11 -11.85 40.62
N VAL A 17 -41.25 -11.74 41.64
CA VAL A 17 -39.78 -11.57 41.40
C VAL A 17 -39.16 -12.84 40.81
N GLU A 18 -39.57 -14.05 41.30
CA GLU A 18 -39.09 -15.31 40.70
C GLU A 18 -39.62 -15.52 39.27
N LEU A 19 -40.87 -15.14 38.97
CA LEU A 19 -41.41 -15.20 37.60
C LEU A 19 -40.70 -14.20 36.66
N VAL A 20 -40.37 -13.00 37.11
CA VAL A 20 -39.63 -12.01 36.33
C VAL A 20 -38.18 -12.43 36.12
N LEU A 21 -37.54 -13.03 37.14
CA LEU A 21 -36.20 -13.61 37.00
C LEU A 21 -36.17 -14.85 36.09
N ALA A 22 -37.20 -15.70 36.16
CA ALA A 22 -37.32 -16.86 35.25
C ALA A 22 -37.59 -16.42 33.79
N PHE A 23 -38.35 -15.34 33.57
CA PHE A 23 -38.56 -14.77 32.22
C PHE A 23 -37.31 -14.09 31.72
N ALA A 24 -36.54 -13.43 32.57
CA ALA A 24 -35.26 -12.82 32.22
C ALA A 24 -34.17 -13.87 31.91
N MET A 25 -34.15 -15.02 32.61
CA MET A 25 -33.25 -16.13 32.30
C MET A 25 -33.65 -16.90 31.03
N ALA A 26 -34.95 -17.01 30.72
CA ALA A 26 -35.42 -17.66 29.49
C ALA A 26 -35.16 -16.80 28.21
N ALA A 27 -34.91 -15.53 28.37
CA ALA A 27 -34.54 -14.63 27.24
C ALA A 27 -33.03 -14.69 26.91
N GLN A 28 -32.20 -15.36 27.68
CA GLN A 28 -30.74 -15.38 27.52
C GLN A 28 -30.18 -16.56 26.71
N ASP A 29 -31.01 -17.53 26.28
CA ASP A 29 -30.54 -18.76 25.61
C ASP A 29 -31.23 -19.09 24.28
N MET A 30 -31.86 -18.14 23.62
CA MET A 30 -32.22 -18.36 22.21
C MET A 30 -30.98 -18.17 21.32
N PRO A 31 -30.54 -19.23 20.62
CA PRO A 31 -29.45 -19.05 19.65
C PRO A 31 -29.84 -17.95 18.65
N PRO A 32 -28.89 -17.07 18.29
CA PRO A 32 -29.19 -15.98 17.35
C PRO A 32 -29.78 -16.57 16.08
N GLN A 33 -30.90 -16.01 15.60
CA GLN A 33 -31.48 -16.44 14.33
C GLN A 33 -30.46 -16.18 13.22
N MET A 34 -30.07 -17.24 12.52
CA MET A 34 -29.10 -17.19 11.43
C MET A 34 -29.72 -16.51 10.20
N GLY A 35 -28.93 -15.75 9.50
CA GLY A 35 -29.34 -15.05 8.29
C GLY A 35 -28.84 -15.72 7.00
N THR A 36 -29.25 -15.17 5.86
CA THR A 36 -28.94 -15.71 4.54
C THR A 36 -28.56 -14.60 3.57
N LEU A 37 -27.51 -14.84 2.77
CA LEU A 37 -27.13 -13.99 1.64
C LEU A 37 -27.35 -14.75 0.33
N SER A 38 -28.02 -14.16 -0.65
CA SER A 38 -28.25 -14.78 -1.96
C SER A 38 -28.12 -13.78 -3.11
N GLY A 39 -27.77 -14.28 -4.28
CA GLY A 39 -27.57 -13.41 -5.43
C GLY A 39 -27.00 -14.12 -6.65
N THR A 40 -26.38 -13.36 -7.54
CA THR A 40 -25.81 -13.83 -8.79
C THR A 40 -24.40 -13.34 -9.02
N ALA A 41 -23.54 -14.18 -9.61
CA ALA A 41 -22.21 -13.82 -10.08
C ALA A 41 -22.20 -13.79 -11.62
N VAL A 42 -21.68 -12.70 -12.19
CA VAL A 42 -21.67 -12.48 -13.64
C VAL A 42 -20.29 -12.00 -14.12
N ASN A 43 -20.03 -12.17 -15.41
CA ASN A 43 -18.86 -11.58 -16.06
C ASN A 43 -19.10 -10.07 -16.23
N SER A 44 -18.19 -9.23 -15.73
CA SER A 44 -18.31 -7.77 -15.76
C SER A 44 -18.32 -7.17 -17.17
N VAL A 45 -17.73 -7.85 -18.16
CA VAL A 45 -17.64 -7.39 -19.56
C VAL A 45 -18.86 -7.78 -20.38
N THR A 46 -19.31 -9.05 -20.20
CA THR A 46 -20.37 -9.62 -21.05
C THR A 46 -21.74 -9.65 -20.39
N GLY A 47 -21.81 -9.48 -19.07
CA GLY A 47 -23.01 -9.67 -18.26
C GLY A 47 -23.46 -11.12 -18.13
N ALA A 48 -22.74 -12.07 -18.75
CA ALA A 48 -23.12 -13.49 -18.73
C ALA A 48 -22.97 -14.09 -17.32
N PRO A 49 -23.91 -14.97 -16.89
CA PRO A 49 -23.82 -15.63 -15.61
C PRO A 49 -22.60 -16.55 -15.53
N LEU A 50 -21.98 -16.59 -14.37
CA LEU A 50 -20.78 -17.37 -14.12
C LEU A 50 -21.05 -18.54 -13.17
N SER A 51 -20.94 -19.77 -13.68
CA SER A 51 -20.98 -20.99 -12.86
C SER A 51 -19.63 -21.28 -12.20
N LYS A 52 -19.64 -22.08 -11.12
CA LYS A 52 -18.43 -22.50 -10.39
C LYS A 52 -17.62 -21.32 -9.83
N VAL A 53 -18.27 -20.23 -9.46
CA VAL A 53 -17.66 -19.15 -8.69
C VAL A 53 -17.76 -19.54 -7.22
N GLU A 54 -16.66 -19.58 -6.52
CA GLU A 54 -16.65 -19.76 -5.07
C GLU A 54 -16.93 -18.42 -4.40
N LEU A 55 -17.97 -18.37 -3.58
CA LEU A 55 -18.34 -17.21 -2.75
C LEU A 55 -17.90 -17.47 -1.32
N ARG A 56 -17.20 -16.52 -0.71
CA ARG A 56 -16.76 -16.58 0.69
C ARG A 56 -17.29 -15.39 1.46
N ALA A 57 -18.08 -15.66 2.52
CA ALA A 57 -18.47 -14.63 3.47
C ALA A 57 -17.46 -14.60 4.63
N ILE A 58 -16.74 -13.49 4.75
CA ILE A 58 -15.66 -13.27 5.70
C ILE A 58 -16.16 -12.28 6.75
N PRO A 59 -16.30 -12.66 8.03
CA PRO A 59 -16.68 -11.73 9.09
C PRO A 59 -15.68 -10.57 9.19
N ALA A 60 -16.19 -9.34 9.26
CA ALA A 60 -15.35 -8.15 9.41
C ALA A 60 -14.79 -8.04 10.84
N GLY A 61 -13.58 -7.52 10.98
CA GLY A 61 -12.97 -7.23 12.29
C GLY A 61 -12.47 -8.43 13.09
N VAL A 62 -12.62 -9.66 12.59
CA VAL A 62 -12.18 -10.89 13.29
C VAL A 62 -11.12 -11.62 12.50
N ARG A 63 -9.88 -11.60 12.97
CA ARG A 63 -8.81 -12.45 12.41
C ARG A 63 -9.12 -13.93 12.72
N PHE A 64 -9.07 -14.79 11.70
CA PHE A 64 -9.28 -16.26 11.82
C PHE A 64 -10.71 -16.70 12.18
N ALA A 65 -11.74 -15.91 11.86
CA ALA A 65 -13.12 -16.37 12.00
C ALA A 65 -13.44 -17.49 11.00
N PRO A 66 -14.36 -18.41 11.33
CA PRO A 66 -14.87 -19.39 10.38
C PRO A 66 -15.53 -18.68 9.20
N MET A 67 -15.10 -19.04 7.98
CA MET A 67 -15.67 -18.50 6.74
C MET A 67 -16.77 -19.42 6.24
N ALA A 68 -17.93 -18.87 5.92
CA ALA A 68 -18.93 -19.58 5.16
C ALA A 68 -18.63 -19.48 3.66
N SER A 69 -18.80 -20.57 2.93
CA SER A 69 -18.59 -20.60 1.48
C SER A 69 -19.67 -21.38 0.75
N THR A 70 -19.91 -21.01 -0.48
CA THR A 70 -20.79 -21.71 -1.43
C THR A 70 -20.26 -21.57 -2.85
N THR A 71 -20.86 -22.29 -3.79
CA THR A 71 -20.46 -22.22 -5.22
C THR A 71 -21.68 -21.95 -6.08
N THR A 72 -21.53 -21.09 -7.10
CA THR A 72 -22.61 -20.76 -8.03
C THR A 72 -23.05 -21.95 -8.88
N ASP A 73 -24.35 -22.02 -9.15
CA ASP A 73 -24.97 -22.94 -10.09
C ASP A 73 -24.70 -22.60 -11.57
N ALA A 74 -25.33 -23.35 -12.50
CA ALA A 74 -25.18 -23.14 -13.95
C ALA A 74 -25.73 -21.78 -14.43
N LYS A 75 -26.60 -21.14 -13.64
CA LYS A 75 -27.18 -19.81 -13.91
C LYS A 75 -26.47 -18.68 -13.16
N GLY A 76 -25.36 -18.99 -12.49
CA GLY A 76 -24.61 -18.03 -11.70
C GLY A 76 -25.22 -17.71 -10.31
N ASN A 77 -26.28 -18.41 -9.89
CA ASN A 77 -26.92 -18.13 -8.59
C ASN A 77 -26.11 -18.75 -7.44
N PHE A 78 -26.11 -18.07 -6.31
CA PHE A 78 -25.53 -18.56 -5.06
C PHE A 78 -26.46 -18.30 -3.87
N THR A 79 -26.29 -19.09 -2.83
CA THR A 79 -26.93 -18.89 -1.53
C THR A 79 -25.97 -19.31 -0.43
N LEU A 80 -25.73 -18.42 0.51
CA LEU A 80 -24.99 -18.64 1.76
C LEU A 80 -26.00 -18.62 2.91
N VAL A 81 -26.12 -19.75 3.58
CA VAL A 81 -27.07 -19.93 4.69
C VAL A 81 -26.33 -20.01 6.04
N ASP A 82 -27.07 -19.98 7.12
CA ASP A 82 -26.57 -20.18 8.48
C ASP A 82 -25.46 -19.16 8.88
N LEU A 83 -25.62 -17.92 8.45
CA LEU A 83 -24.73 -16.81 8.80
C LEU A 83 -25.17 -16.17 10.13
N ALA A 84 -24.27 -16.03 11.08
CA ALA A 84 -24.52 -15.29 12.31
C ALA A 84 -24.79 -13.80 12.01
N PRO A 85 -25.58 -13.10 12.80
CA PRO A 85 -25.69 -11.64 12.69
C PRO A 85 -24.34 -10.97 12.84
N GLY A 86 -24.06 -9.97 12.00
CA GLY A 86 -22.77 -9.27 11.99
C GLY A 86 -22.44 -8.63 10.64
N GLU A 87 -21.24 -8.12 10.56
CA GLU A 87 -20.72 -7.51 9.32
C GLU A 87 -19.85 -8.50 8.54
N TYR A 88 -20.05 -8.53 7.24
CA TYR A 88 -19.38 -9.45 6.33
C TYR A 88 -18.79 -8.74 5.13
N ARG A 89 -17.63 -9.22 4.70
CA ARG A 89 -17.10 -9.00 3.36
C ARG A 89 -17.37 -10.25 2.52
N LEU A 90 -18.10 -10.11 1.42
CA LEU A 90 -18.37 -11.20 0.50
C LEU A 90 -17.38 -11.14 -0.66
N LYS A 91 -16.62 -12.23 -0.89
CA LYS A 91 -15.59 -12.33 -1.92
C LYS A 91 -15.92 -13.46 -2.91
N ALA A 92 -15.80 -13.18 -4.20
CA ALA A 92 -15.98 -14.14 -5.28
C ALA A 92 -14.64 -14.51 -5.92
N LEU A 93 -14.40 -15.81 -6.12
CA LEU A 93 -13.16 -16.37 -6.66
C LEU A 93 -13.49 -17.33 -7.82
N ARG A 94 -12.78 -17.19 -8.94
CA ARG A 94 -12.89 -18.10 -10.10
C ARG A 94 -11.63 -18.05 -10.95
N ASN A 95 -11.15 -19.21 -11.40
CA ASN A 95 -10.02 -19.26 -12.32
C ASN A 95 -10.31 -18.47 -13.62
N GLY A 96 -9.32 -17.69 -14.06
CA GLY A 96 -9.43 -16.80 -15.23
C GLY A 96 -10.08 -15.43 -14.96
N PHE A 97 -10.42 -15.16 -13.71
CA PHE A 97 -11.01 -13.91 -13.26
C PHE A 97 -10.29 -13.36 -12.04
N LEU A 98 -10.36 -12.06 -11.87
CA LEU A 98 -9.88 -11.40 -10.66
C LEU A 98 -10.73 -11.79 -9.45
N ASP A 99 -10.07 -11.98 -8.32
CA ASP A 99 -10.71 -12.09 -7.02
C ASP A 99 -11.50 -10.81 -6.75
N THR A 100 -12.82 -10.91 -6.64
CA THR A 100 -13.70 -9.75 -6.61
C THR A 100 -14.50 -9.69 -5.32
N PRO A 101 -14.27 -8.69 -4.44
CA PRO A 101 -15.18 -8.39 -3.35
C PRO A 101 -16.53 -7.85 -3.86
N TYR A 102 -17.62 -8.14 -3.15
CA TYR A 102 -18.93 -7.57 -3.45
C TYR A 102 -18.89 -6.04 -3.41
N GLY A 103 -19.50 -5.40 -4.39
CA GLY A 103 -19.52 -3.94 -4.52
C GLY A 103 -18.19 -3.33 -4.99
N ALA A 104 -17.13 -4.15 -5.19
CA ALA A 104 -15.89 -3.66 -5.77
C ALA A 104 -16.10 -3.31 -7.25
N ARG A 105 -15.82 -2.06 -7.61
CA ARG A 105 -15.90 -1.59 -9.00
C ARG A 105 -14.58 -1.69 -9.73
N ARG A 106 -13.47 -1.77 -8.99
CA ARG A 106 -12.11 -1.89 -9.53
C ARG A 106 -11.31 -2.95 -8.78
N ALA A 107 -10.29 -3.47 -9.44
CA ALA A 107 -9.28 -4.27 -8.78
C ALA A 107 -8.67 -3.49 -7.60
N ALA A 108 -8.33 -4.18 -6.51
CA ALA A 108 -7.83 -3.62 -5.26
C ALA A 108 -8.83 -2.81 -4.40
N SER A 109 -10.11 -2.70 -4.81
CA SER A 109 -11.15 -2.19 -3.91
C SER A 109 -11.45 -3.21 -2.81
N GLU A 110 -11.64 -2.74 -1.58
CA GLU A 110 -12.04 -3.62 -0.46
C GLU A 110 -13.48 -4.14 -0.57
N GLY A 111 -14.29 -3.54 -1.44
CA GLY A 111 -15.71 -3.86 -1.61
C GLY A 111 -16.58 -3.33 -0.47
N THR A 112 -17.87 -3.61 -0.59
CA THR A 112 -18.92 -3.15 0.32
C THR A 112 -19.04 -4.08 1.52
N LEU A 113 -19.13 -3.53 2.72
CA LEU A 113 -19.54 -4.27 3.91
C LEU A 113 -21.03 -4.59 3.83
N ILE A 114 -21.38 -5.80 4.23
CA ILE A 114 -22.76 -6.27 4.35
C ILE A 114 -23.08 -6.45 5.82
N THR A 115 -23.99 -5.64 6.34
CA THR A 115 -24.53 -5.80 7.70
C THR A 115 -25.73 -6.73 7.67
N LEU A 116 -25.61 -7.89 8.31
CA LEU A 116 -26.66 -8.92 8.41
C LEU A 116 -27.26 -8.93 9.80
N GLN A 117 -28.56 -8.66 9.89
CA GLN A 117 -29.30 -8.73 11.17
C GLN A 117 -29.75 -10.17 11.46
N ALA A 118 -30.15 -10.41 12.72
CA ALA A 118 -30.67 -11.71 13.13
C ALA A 118 -31.89 -12.14 12.29
N GLY A 119 -31.80 -13.31 11.63
CA GLY A 119 -32.84 -13.86 10.78
C GLY A 119 -33.08 -13.13 9.46
N GLN A 120 -32.22 -12.16 9.12
CA GLN A 120 -32.37 -11.38 7.88
C GLN A 120 -32.00 -12.21 6.66
N GLU A 121 -32.77 -12.05 5.59
CA GLU A 121 -32.44 -12.53 4.26
C GLU A 121 -32.11 -11.33 3.36
N ILE A 122 -30.86 -11.25 2.88
CA ILE A 122 -30.43 -10.27 1.87
C ILE A 122 -30.38 -11.00 0.53
N LYS A 123 -31.19 -10.53 -0.42
CA LYS A 123 -31.35 -11.12 -1.76
C LYS A 123 -30.83 -10.19 -2.83
N ASP A 124 -30.74 -10.73 -4.06
CA ASP A 124 -30.40 -9.98 -5.27
C ASP A 124 -29.00 -9.32 -5.24
N LEU A 125 -28.08 -9.89 -4.43
CA LEU A 125 -26.69 -9.47 -4.47
C LEU A 125 -26.09 -9.80 -5.83
N ARG A 126 -25.48 -8.81 -6.49
CA ARG A 126 -24.85 -8.97 -7.80
C ARG A 126 -23.35 -8.75 -7.68
N ILE A 127 -22.56 -9.75 -8.08
CA ILE A 127 -21.09 -9.69 -8.08
C ILE A 127 -20.61 -9.79 -9.52
N GLU A 128 -19.82 -8.81 -9.96
CA GLU A 128 -19.32 -8.70 -11.33
C GLU A 128 -17.82 -9.00 -11.36
N LEU A 129 -17.45 -10.23 -11.77
CA LEU A 129 -16.06 -10.63 -11.87
C LEU A 129 -15.44 -10.15 -13.18
N ALA A 130 -14.33 -9.45 -13.07
CA ALA A 130 -13.54 -9.01 -14.22
C ALA A 130 -12.62 -10.15 -14.69
N PRO A 131 -12.65 -10.54 -15.98
CA PRO A 131 -11.68 -11.49 -16.52
C PRO A 131 -10.29 -10.86 -16.53
N TYR A 132 -9.26 -11.69 -16.38
CA TYR A 132 -7.88 -11.24 -16.52
C TYR A 132 -7.60 -10.73 -17.93
N SER A 133 -6.65 -9.82 -18.01
CA SER A 133 -6.23 -9.16 -19.24
C SER A 133 -4.83 -9.60 -19.66
N VAL A 134 -4.44 -9.21 -20.87
CA VAL A 134 -3.19 -9.62 -21.49
C VAL A 134 -2.53 -8.43 -22.17
N ILE A 135 -1.20 -8.34 -22.05
CA ILE A 135 -0.34 -7.48 -22.86
C ILE A 135 0.57 -8.37 -23.71
N ALA A 136 0.68 -8.09 -25.01
CA ALA A 136 1.54 -8.85 -25.93
C ALA A 136 2.24 -7.93 -26.93
N GLY A 137 3.43 -8.34 -27.34
CA GLY A 137 4.25 -7.59 -28.28
C GLY A 137 5.50 -8.35 -28.66
N THR A 138 6.48 -7.63 -29.23
CA THR A 138 7.78 -8.16 -29.62
C THR A 138 8.93 -7.34 -29.03
N VAL A 139 10.05 -8.01 -28.80
CA VAL A 139 11.32 -7.36 -28.43
C VAL A 139 12.33 -7.57 -29.56
N ARG A 140 12.90 -6.50 -30.04
CA ARG A 140 13.88 -6.50 -31.14
C ARG A 140 15.11 -5.69 -30.78
N ASP A 141 16.23 -6.03 -31.39
CA ASP A 141 17.44 -5.21 -31.32
C ASP A 141 17.34 -3.97 -32.22
N PRO A 142 18.33 -3.04 -32.21
CA PRO A 142 18.35 -1.86 -33.09
C PRO A 142 18.44 -2.20 -34.59
N GLU A 143 18.90 -3.37 -34.95
CA GLU A 143 18.99 -3.88 -36.31
C GLU A 143 17.65 -4.51 -36.79
N GLY A 144 16.68 -4.69 -35.86
CA GLY A 144 15.36 -5.25 -36.13
C GLY A 144 15.27 -6.76 -35.94
N GLU A 145 16.36 -7.40 -35.50
CA GLU A 145 16.38 -8.84 -35.23
C GLU A 145 15.64 -9.17 -33.92
N PRO A 146 14.91 -10.31 -33.85
CA PRO A 146 14.19 -10.70 -32.67
C PRO A 146 15.14 -11.09 -31.53
N ILE A 147 14.80 -10.68 -30.31
CA ILE A 147 15.56 -11.04 -29.11
C ILE A 147 14.84 -12.18 -28.38
N SER A 148 15.45 -13.36 -28.36
CA SER A 148 14.97 -14.51 -27.59
C SER A 148 15.42 -14.44 -26.13
N GLY A 149 14.54 -14.83 -25.20
CA GLY A 149 14.84 -14.92 -23.76
C GLY A 149 14.95 -13.55 -23.06
N ALA A 150 14.56 -12.45 -23.71
CA ALA A 150 14.44 -11.16 -23.02
C ALA A 150 13.37 -11.25 -21.93
N THR A 151 13.69 -10.77 -20.74
CA THR A 151 12.76 -10.71 -19.61
C THR A 151 11.89 -9.47 -19.69
N LEU A 152 10.58 -9.63 -19.55
CA LEU A 152 9.62 -8.55 -19.51
C LEU A 152 9.26 -8.23 -18.05
N MET A 153 9.44 -6.98 -17.68
CA MET A 153 9.04 -6.45 -16.39
C MET A 153 7.85 -5.53 -16.56
N LEU A 154 6.89 -5.68 -15.67
CA LEU A 154 5.70 -4.87 -15.63
C LEU A 154 5.68 -4.02 -14.38
N PHE A 155 5.33 -2.75 -14.54
CA PHE A 155 5.22 -1.81 -13.43
C PHE A 155 3.86 -1.15 -13.46
N ALA A 156 3.13 -1.23 -12.34
CA ALA A 156 1.86 -0.53 -12.19
C ALA A 156 2.09 0.87 -11.65
N GLN A 157 1.42 1.84 -12.24
CA GLN A 157 1.33 3.16 -11.68
C GLN A 157 0.31 3.16 -10.54
N SER A 158 0.70 3.70 -9.40
CA SER A 158 -0.17 3.93 -8.24
C SER A 158 0.12 5.30 -7.63
N PHE A 159 -0.64 5.66 -6.62
CA PHE A 159 -0.41 6.88 -5.85
C PHE A 159 -0.30 6.51 -4.37
N GLU A 160 0.65 7.11 -3.68
CA GLU A 160 0.87 6.92 -2.25
C GLU A 160 1.34 8.24 -1.65
N SER A 161 0.71 8.68 -0.57
CA SER A 161 1.10 9.88 0.19
C SER A 161 1.38 11.13 -0.66
N GLY A 162 0.49 11.44 -1.60
CA GLY A 162 0.62 12.62 -2.48
C GLY A 162 1.63 12.47 -3.61
N HIS A 163 2.24 11.31 -3.78
CA HIS A 163 3.24 11.06 -4.82
C HIS A 163 2.79 9.93 -5.76
N ARG A 164 3.10 10.13 -7.04
CA ARG A 164 2.98 9.05 -8.02
C ARG A 164 4.08 8.02 -7.75
N LYS A 165 3.67 6.78 -7.53
CA LYS A 165 4.55 5.63 -7.31
C LYS A 165 4.43 4.64 -8.45
N VAL A 166 5.52 4.01 -8.78
CA VAL A 166 5.58 2.95 -9.80
C VAL A 166 6.09 1.70 -9.11
N THR A 167 5.24 0.69 -8.99
CA THR A 167 5.56 -0.57 -8.31
C THR A 167 5.68 -1.72 -9.30
N GLN A 168 6.71 -2.52 -9.16
CA GLN A 168 6.87 -3.72 -9.96
C GLN A 168 5.74 -4.73 -9.68
N GLN A 169 5.16 -5.28 -10.73
CA GLN A 169 4.12 -6.29 -10.67
C GLN A 169 4.67 -7.66 -11.10
N GLY A 170 4.50 -8.65 -10.22
CA GLY A 170 4.95 -10.01 -10.49
C GLY A 170 6.48 -10.20 -10.46
N PHE A 171 6.90 -11.43 -10.64
CA PHE A 171 8.31 -11.82 -10.70
C PHE A 171 8.68 -12.23 -12.14
N TRP A 172 9.95 -12.28 -12.45
CA TRP A 172 10.76 -12.51 -13.64
C TRP A 172 10.33 -13.63 -14.62
N GLU A 173 9.08 -14.06 -14.65
CA GLU A 173 8.65 -15.24 -15.39
C GLU A 173 8.33 -14.99 -16.88
N ASN A 174 8.06 -13.74 -17.24
CA ASN A 174 7.69 -13.39 -18.61
C ASN A 174 8.93 -13.19 -19.48
N LYS A 175 9.12 -14.09 -20.45
CA LYS A 175 10.24 -14.04 -21.39
C LYS A 175 9.75 -14.06 -22.83
N THR A 176 10.55 -13.51 -23.74
CA THR A 176 10.33 -13.65 -25.17
C THR A 176 10.69 -15.06 -25.66
N ASP A 177 9.95 -15.53 -26.67
CA ASP A 177 10.25 -16.74 -27.42
C ASP A 177 11.37 -16.52 -28.45
N ASP A 178 11.62 -17.51 -29.32
CA ASP A 178 12.63 -17.49 -30.38
C ASP A 178 12.33 -16.46 -31.49
N LEU A 179 11.10 -16.01 -31.62
CA LEU A 179 10.67 -14.94 -32.53
C LEU A 179 10.65 -13.56 -31.86
N GLY A 180 11.14 -13.46 -30.64
CA GLY A 180 11.10 -12.23 -29.84
C GLY A 180 9.70 -11.86 -29.36
N GLN A 181 8.71 -12.75 -29.46
CA GLN A 181 7.33 -12.51 -29.03
C GLN A 181 7.18 -12.75 -27.54
N TYR A 182 6.33 -11.96 -26.90
CA TYR A 182 5.97 -12.14 -25.48
C TYR A 182 4.48 -11.97 -25.22
N ARG A 183 4.04 -12.59 -24.13
CA ARG A 183 2.66 -12.48 -23.67
C ARG A 183 2.61 -12.48 -22.14
N ILE A 184 2.21 -11.36 -21.55
CA ILE A 184 2.01 -11.20 -20.11
C ILE A 184 0.54 -11.42 -19.81
N THR A 185 0.22 -12.41 -18.98
CA THR A 185 -1.15 -12.83 -18.64
C THR A 185 -1.51 -12.47 -17.21
N ASP A 186 -2.76 -12.76 -16.82
CA ASP A 186 -3.28 -12.61 -15.46
C ASP A 186 -3.20 -11.19 -14.91
N LEU A 187 -3.35 -10.21 -15.83
CA LEU A 187 -3.28 -8.80 -15.48
C LEU A 187 -4.63 -8.27 -14.99
N ALA A 188 -4.58 -7.50 -13.91
CA ALA A 188 -5.69 -6.67 -13.50
C ALA A 188 -5.87 -5.48 -14.46
N PRO A 189 -7.08 -4.94 -14.64
CA PRO A 189 -7.25 -3.65 -15.30
C PRO A 189 -6.43 -2.57 -14.61
N GLY A 190 -5.76 -1.71 -15.38
CA GLY A 190 -4.89 -0.69 -14.82
C GLY A 190 -3.98 -0.02 -15.86
N LYS A 191 -3.06 0.79 -15.34
CA LYS A 191 -2.05 1.52 -16.12
C LYS A 191 -0.67 0.95 -15.84
N TYR A 192 0.02 0.56 -16.91
CA TYR A 192 1.27 -0.17 -16.79
C TYR A 192 2.38 0.45 -17.62
N TYR A 193 3.60 0.38 -17.10
CA TYR A 193 4.81 0.50 -17.91
C TYR A 193 5.37 -0.89 -18.17
N VAL A 194 5.85 -1.14 -19.39
CA VAL A 194 6.45 -2.40 -19.80
C VAL A 194 7.92 -2.16 -20.11
N GLN A 195 8.80 -2.92 -19.50
CA GLN A 195 10.24 -2.88 -19.72
C GLN A 195 10.74 -4.22 -20.21
N ALA A 196 11.58 -4.22 -21.25
CA ALA A 196 12.30 -5.38 -21.69
C ALA A 196 13.76 -5.31 -21.25
N ILE A 197 14.28 -6.43 -20.74
CA ILE A 197 15.66 -6.57 -20.26
C ILE A 197 16.27 -7.79 -20.90
N THR A 198 17.41 -7.62 -21.54
CA THR A 198 18.29 -8.73 -21.90
C THR A 198 19.19 -9.07 -20.74
N ARG A 199 19.77 -10.26 -20.71
CA ARG A 199 20.77 -10.62 -19.71
C ARG A 199 21.88 -9.57 -19.66
N ILE A 200 22.03 -8.89 -18.53
CA ILE A 200 23.16 -8.01 -18.25
C ILE A 200 24.24 -8.87 -17.60
N ALA A 201 25.47 -8.93 -18.15
CA ALA A 201 26.55 -9.71 -17.59
C ALA A 201 27.00 -9.15 -16.24
N SER A 202 27.00 -9.97 -15.20
CA SER A 202 27.82 -9.73 -14.02
C SER A 202 29.16 -10.44 -14.17
N SER A 203 30.14 -9.99 -13.42
CA SER A 203 31.45 -10.66 -13.31
C SER A 203 31.36 -11.98 -12.52
N ASP A 204 30.19 -12.33 -12.03
CA ASP A 204 29.92 -13.53 -11.26
C ASP A 204 29.37 -14.61 -12.20
N GLN A 205 30.18 -15.63 -12.46
CA GLN A 205 29.85 -16.71 -13.40
C GLN A 205 28.64 -17.55 -12.94
N ASP A 206 28.21 -17.40 -11.70
CA ASP A 206 27.13 -18.16 -11.10
C ASP A 206 25.79 -17.40 -11.03
N ASP A 207 25.72 -16.13 -11.46
CA ASP A 207 24.45 -15.41 -11.55
C ASP A 207 23.74 -15.70 -12.87
N PRO A 208 22.61 -16.46 -12.86
CA PRO A 208 21.87 -16.75 -14.08
C PRO A 208 21.26 -15.52 -14.77
N ASN A 209 21.29 -14.35 -14.12
CA ASN A 209 20.79 -13.08 -14.66
C ASN A 209 21.90 -12.13 -15.12
N ALA A 210 23.15 -12.58 -15.03
CA ALA A 210 24.30 -11.76 -15.39
C ALA A 210 24.43 -11.48 -16.89
N VAL A 211 24.67 -10.23 -17.29
CA VAL A 211 25.12 -9.85 -18.65
C VAL A 211 26.63 -9.93 -18.71
N VAL A 212 27.17 -10.73 -19.63
CA VAL A 212 28.62 -10.76 -19.92
C VAL A 212 28.95 -9.56 -20.80
N ILE A 213 29.57 -8.52 -20.26
CA ILE A 213 30.21 -7.49 -21.06
C ILE A 213 31.53 -8.09 -21.54
N ASP A 214 31.62 -8.39 -22.83
CA ASP A 214 32.85 -8.81 -23.43
C ASP A 214 33.83 -7.63 -23.52
N HIS A 215 34.71 -7.55 -22.55
CA HIS A 215 35.80 -6.58 -22.51
C HIS A 215 36.96 -6.93 -23.47
N SER A 216 36.88 -8.06 -24.19
CA SER A 216 37.95 -8.55 -25.06
C SER A 216 38.01 -7.86 -26.42
N ALA A 217 36.94 -7.19 -26.85
CA ALA A 217 36.91 -6.43 -28.08
C ALA A 217 37.69 -5.10 -27.92
N LYS A 218 38.83 -4.97 -28.55
CA LYS A 218 39.60 -3.72 -28.69
C LYS A 218 38.80 -2.71 -29.54
N SER A 219 37.66 -2.27 -29.06
CA SER A 219 36.86 -1.20 -29.66
C SER A 219 37.44 0.14 -29.22
N ALA A 220 37.57 1.10 -30.16
CA ALA A 220 38.05 2.44 -29.89
C ALA A 220 36.98 3.33 -29.22
N GLY A 221 36.41 2.87 -28.10
CA GLY A 221 35.39 3.60 -27.33
C GLY A 221 34.76 2.75 -26.24
N PRO A 222 33.90 3.35 -25.41
CA PRO A 222 33.20 2.61 -24.34
C PRO A 222 32.36 1.49 -24.91
N PRO A 223 32.26 0.34 -24.21
CA PRO A 223 31.47 -0.81 -24.67
C PRO A 223 30.00 -0.39 -24.82
N LYS A 224 29.39 -0.83 -25.94
CA LYS A 224 27.96 -0.58 -26.20
C LYS A 224 27.18 -1.86 -25.93
N VAL A 225 26.20 -1.78 -25.03
CA VAL A 225 25.33 -2.90 -24.68
C VAL A 225 23.86 -2.56 -24.90
N LEU A 226 23.04 -3.60 -25.07
CA LEU A 226 21.59 -3.44 -25.07
C LEU A 226 21.14 -3.16 -23.64
N LEU A 227 20.42 -2.05 -23.43
CA LEU A 227 20.00 -1.61 -22.10
C LEU A 227 18.56 -2.01 -21.79
N PRO A 228 18.21 -2.14 -20.51
CA PRO A 228 16.82 -2.19 -20.09
C PRO A 228 16.03 -1.05 -20.72
N THR A 229 15.06 -1.40 -21.55
CA THR A 229 14.36 -0.45 -22.41
C THR A 229 12.87 -0.46 -22.10
N LEU A 230 12.29 0.71 -21.84
CA LEU A 230 10.85 0.89 -21.61
C LEU A 230 10.12 1.09 -22.94
N TYR A 231 8.89 0.60 -23.01
CA TYR A 231 8.00 0.90 -24.15
C TYR A 231 7.79 2.43 -24.28
N PRO A 232 7.87 3.01 -25.48
CA PRO A 232 8.00 2.40 -26.81
C PRO A 232 9.44 2.31 -27.36
N GLY A 233 10.46 2.14 -26.56
CA GLY A 233 11.87 2.09 -26.98
C GLY A 233 12.69 3.22 -26.38
N VAL A 234 12.46 3.56 -25.11
CA VAL A 234 13.12 4.67 -24.41
C VAL A 234 13.84 4.18 -23.15
N LEU A 235 14.88 4.91 -22.76
CA LEU A 235 15.65 4.65 -21.54
C LEU A 235 15.19 5.52 -20.36
N ASP A 236 14.66 6.70 -20.68
CA ASP A 236 14.17 7.65 -19.68
C ASP A 236 12.71 7.33 -19.33
N PRO A 237 12.39 7.04 -18.07
CA PRO A 237 11.03 6.77 -17.62
C PRO A 237 10.04 7.90 -17.88
N ALA A 238 10.51 9.15 -17.88
CA ALA A 238 9.67 10.31 -18.18
C ALA A 238 9.15 10.31 -19.62
N LEU A 239 9.82 9.57 -20.53
CA LEU A 239 9.43 9.42 -21.93
C LEU A 239 8.69 8.11 -22.21
N ALA A 240 8.56 7.24 -21.20
CA ALA A 240 7.87 5.97 -21.34
C ALA A 240 6.36 6.18 -21.53
N ARG A 241 5.76 5.31 -22.35
CA ARG A 241 4.31 5.35 -22.60
C ARG A 241 3.58 4.37 -21.70
N ILE A 242 2.51 4.85 -21.09
CA ILE A 242 1.59 4.02 -20.30
C ILE A 242 0.78 3.13 -21.25
N VAL A 243 0.65 1.85 -20.88
CA VAL A 243 -0.24 0.87 -21.50
C VAL A 243 -1.48 0.77 -20.63
N GLU A 244 -2.61 1.26 -21.13
CA GLU A 244 -3.89 1.14 -20.45
C GLU A 244 -4.54 -0.20 -20.76
N VAL A 245 -4.96 -0.91 -19.71
CA VAL A 245 -5.51 -2.27 -19.81
C VAL A 245 -6.88 -2.30 -19.15
N GLY A 246 -7.93 -2.48 -19.96
CA GLY A 246 -9.30 -2.68 -19.48
C GLY A 246 -9.58 -4.14 -19.06
N PRO A 247 -10.74 -4.40 -18.42
CA PRO A 247 -11.12 -5.76 -17.99
C PRO A 247 -11.23 -6.72 -19.19
N GLY A 248 -10.53 -7.86 -19.13
CA GLY A 248 -10.51 -8.86 -20.20
C GLY A 248 -9.87 -8.39 -21.51
N ALA A 249 -9.16 -7.27 -21.50
CA ALA A 249 -8.54 -6.72 -22.70
C ALA A 249 -7.36 -7.57 -23.17
N HIS A 250 -7.22 -7.66 -24.49
CA HIS A 250 -6.03 -8.20 -25.16
C HIS A 250 -5.32 -7.06 -25.87
N VAL A 251 -4.38 -6.42 -25.18
CA VAL A 251 -3.59 -5.32 -25.73
C VAL A 251 -2.39 -5.91 -26.47
N THR A 252 -2.33 -5.66 -27.77
CA THR A 252 -1.27 -6.16 -28.67
C THR A 252 -0.48 -5.04 -29.31
N GLY A 253 0.69 -5.35 -29.89
CA GLY A 253 1.54 -4.35 -30.55
C GLY A 253 2.34 -3.49 -29.56
N ILE A 254 2.55 -3.98 -28.35
CA ILE A 254 3.45 -3.34 -27.39
C ILE A 254 4.88 -3.76 -27.71
N ASP A 255 5.38 -3.26 -28.85
CA ASP A 255 6.70 -3.61 -29.38
C ASP A 255 7.79 -2.75 -28.78
N ILE A 256 8.87 -3.39 -28.34
CA ILE A 256 9.97 -2.73 -27.64
C ILE A 256 11.26 -2.93 -28.44
N PRO A 257 11.67 -1.94 -29.26
CA PRO A 257 13.01 -1.91 -29.83
C PRO A 257 14.01 -1.56 -28.73
N LEU A 258 14.93 -2.48 -28.47
CA LEU A 258 15.96 -2.26 -27.44
C LEU A 258 16.94 -1.18 -27.87
N VAL A 259 17.36 -0.39 -26.90
CA VAL A 259 18.33 0.69 -27.13
C VAL A 259 19.74 0.20 -26.82
N ARG A 260 20.65 0.36 -27.78
CA ARG A 260 22.08 0.13 -27.58
C ARG A 260 22.76 1.43 -27.18
N SER A 261 23.43 1.46 -26.03
CA SER A 261 24.09 2.65 -25.49
C SER A 261 25.50 2.33 -25.01
N PRO A 262 26.42 3.28 -25.04
CA PRO A 262 27.67 3.15 -24.31
C PRO A 262 27.40 2.97 -22.84
N THR A 263 28.30 2.26 -22.16
CA THR A 263 28.26 2.07 -20.71
C THR A 263 29.60 2.42 -20.11
N PHE A 264 29.56 2.77 -18.83
CA PHE A 264 30.71 3.30 -18.11
C PHE A 264 30.97 2.49 -16.82
N ARG A 265 32.19 2.62 -16.36
CA ARG A 265 32.64 2.07 -15.08
C ARG A 265 32.52 3.16 -14.01
N VAL A 266 31.96 2.80 -12.84
CA VAL A 266 31.87 3.71 -11.69
C VAL A 266 32.49 3.02 -10.47
N VAL A 267 33.56 3.61 -9.94
CA VAL A 267 34.26 3.10 -8.75
C VAL A 267 33.89 3.93 -7.53
N ILE A 268 33.47 3.23 -6.49
CA ILE A 268 33.05 3.82 -5.23
C ILE A 268 34.04 3.44 -4.13
N HIS A 269 34.55 4.44 -3.42
CA HIS A 269 35.39 4.30 -2.23
C HIS A 269 34.54 4.60 -0.98
N PRO A 270 33.81 3.64 -0.45
CA PRO A 270 33.00 3.90 0.71
C PRO A 270 33.85 3.89 1.98
N THR A 271 33.59 4.84 2.86
CA THR A 271 34.11 4.86 4.21
C THR A 271 32.97 4.83 5.21
N ALA A 272 33.22 4.32 6.39
CA ALA A 272 32.25 4.28 7.46
C ALA A 272 32.85 4.80 8.76
N ALA A 273 32.00 5.34 9.63
CA ALA A 273 32.40 5.66 10.99
C ALA A 273 32.93 4.42 11.73
N ALA A 274 33.79 4.61 12.72
CA ALA A 274 34.41 3.51 13.48
C ALA A 274 33.36 2.54 14.03
N GLY A 275 33.59 1.25 13.80
CA GLY A 275 32.69 0.18 14.25
C GLY A 275 31.54 -0.13 13.29
N LEU A 276 31.50 0.46 12.09
CA LEU A 276 30.50 0.15 11.07
C LEU A 276 31.13 -0.59 9.89
N ARG A 277 30.32 -1.44 9.25
CA ARG A 277 30.62 -2.05 7.95
C ARG A 277 29.73 -1.42 6.90
N VAL A 278 30.27 -1.09 5.74
CA VAL A 278 29.49 -0.68 4.57
C VAL A 278 28.94 -1.92 3.86
N HIS A 279 27.65 -1.91 3.59
CA HIS A 279 26.98 -2.90 2.74
C HIS A 279 27.11 -2.51 1.25
N GLU A 280 26.69 -3.40 0.38
CA GLU A 280 26.69 -3.17 -1.06
C GLU A 280 25.89 -1.88 -1.41
N PRO A 281 26.52 -0.89 -2.07
CA PRO A 281 25.83 0.35 -2.48
C PRO A 281 24.95 0.11 -3.68
N TYR A 282 24.01 1.05 -3.93
CA TYR A 282 23.07 1.03 -5.05
C TYR A 282 23.17 2.29 -5.88
N LEU A 283 22.87 2.17 -7.18
CA LEU A 283 22.65 3.29 -8.08
C LEU A 283 21.16 3.35 -8.41
N LEU A 284 20.48 4.37 -7.91
CA LEU A 284 19.05 4.58 -8.11
C LEU A 284 18.83 5.63 -9.21
N ARG A 285 17.85 5.44 -10.09
CA ARG A 285 17.40 6.49 -11.03
C ARG A 285 16.26 7.28 -10.38
N PRO A 286 16.33 8.61 -10.34
CA PRO A 286 15.20 9.43 -9.87
C PRO A 286 13.94 9.18 -10.68
N GLY A 287 12.77 9.13 -10.01
CA GLY A 287 11.46 8.94 -10.64
C GLY A 287 11.05 7.49 -10.91
N LEU A 288 11.92 6.52 -10.62
CA LEU A 288 11.62 5.08 -10.60
C LEU A 288 12.29 4.46 -9.36
N ASP A 289 11.96 4.96 -8.18
CA ASP A 289 12.68 4.63 -6.95
C ASP A 289 12.68 3.13 -6.62
N ASP A 290 11.65 2.38 -7.08
CA ASP A 290 11.57 0.92 -6.94
C ASP A 290 11.83 0.17 -8.26
N VAL A 291 11.93 0.88 -9.40
CA VAL A 291 12.06 0.32 -10.75
C VAL A 291 13.48 0.50 -11.22
N GLY A 292 14.38 -0.14 -10.53
CA GLY A 292 15.71 0.30 -10.74
C GLY A 292 16.52 -0.49 -11.70
N LEU A 293 17.58 0.12 -11.94
CA LEU A 293 18.87 -0.44 -12.26
C LEU A 293 19.44 -1.25 -11.08
N ASN A 294 18.57 -1.72 -10.15
CA ASN A 294 18.94 -2.67 -9.09
C ASN A 294 19.55 -3.96 -9.65
N PHE A 295 19.66 -4.03 -10.98
CA PHE A 295 20.32 -5.13 -11.70
C PHE A 295 21.81 -4.92 -11.93
N ILE A 296 22.34 -3.70 -11.77
CA ILE A 296 23.78 -3.47 -11.83
C ILE A 296 24.31 -3.61 -10.41
N ARG A 297 24.73 -4.82 -10.06
CA ARG A 297 25.41 -5.06 -8.79
C ARG A 297 26.86 -4.68 -8.91
N PRO A 298 27.45 -4.01 -7.93
CA PRO A 298 28.86 -3.74 -7.92
C PRO A 298 29.65 -4.97 -7.54
N ALA A 299 30.80 -5.16 -8.16
CA ALA A 299 31.81 -6.08 -7.68
C ALA A 299 32.62 -5.43 -6.55
N LYS A 300 32.81 -6.14 -5.44
CA LYS A 300 33.67 -5.67 -4.34
C LYS A 300 35.12 -6.06 -4.61
N THR A 301 36.02 -5.08 -4.55
CA THR A 301 37.46 -5.32 -4.68
C THR A 301 38.08 -5.83 -3.39
N SER A 302 39.30 -6.37 -3.48
CA SER A 302 40.08 -6.77 -2.29
C SER A 302 40.44 -5.59 -1.37
N GLU A 303 40.45 -4.37 -1.92
CA GLU A 303 40.73 -3.13 -1.18
C GLU A 303 39.51 -2.58 -0.48
N GLY A 304 38.33 -3.14 -0.77
CA GLY A 304 37.08 -2.75 -0.13
C GLY A 304 36.23 -1.79 -0.95
N ASP A 305 36.68 -1.43 -2.15
CA ASP A 305 35.94 -0.61 -3.09
C ASP A 305 34.83 -1.38 -3.78
N PHE A 306 33.85 -0.66 -4.30
CA PHE A 306 32.79 -1.24 -5.11
C PHE A 306 32.87 -0.69 -6.55
N VAL A 307 32.82 -1.60 -7.52
CA VAL A 307 32.93 -1.29 -8.94
C VAL A 307 31.63 -1.66 -9.65
N PHE A 308 30.90 -0.66 -10.11
CA PHE A 308 29.80 -0.85 -11.02
C PHE A 308 30.32 -0.87 -12.46
N SER A 309 30.06 -1.96 -13.16
CA SER A 309 30.40 -2.10 -14.58
C SER A 309 29.13 -2.05 -15.43
N GLY A 310 29.19 -1.44 -16.60
CA GLY A 310 28.05 -1.39 -17.51
C GLY A 310 26.99 -0.34 -17.13
N VAL A 311 27.37 0.72 -16.43
CA VAL A 311 26.46 1.80 -16.04
C VAL A 311 26.09 2.64 -17.25
N PRO A 312 24.80 2.75 -17.63
CA PRO A 312 24.37 3.64 -18.71
C PRO A 312 24.60 5.12 -18.37
N PRO A 313 24.73 5.99 -19.38
CA PRO A 313 24.75 7.42 -19.13
C PRO A 313 23.43 7.90 -18.51
N GLY A 314 23.53 8.84 -17.58
CA GLY A 314 22.36 9.39 -16.90
C GLY A 314 22.64 9.98 -15.53
N SER A 315 21.59 10.49 -14.91
CA SER A 315 21.62 10.97 -13.53
C SER A 315 21.20 9.85 -12.58
N TYR A 316 21.92 9.71 -11.48
CA TYR A 316 21.71 8.68 -10.47
C TYR A 316 21.80 9.27 -9.07
N VAL A 317 21.19 8.58 -8.11
CA VAL A 317 21.49 8.74 -6.70
C VAL A 317 22.29 7.52 -6.26
N LEU A 318 23.56 7.75 -5.91
CA LEU A 318 24.37 6.75 -5.24
C LEU A 318 23.92 6.65 -3.79
N GLU A 319 23.51 5.48 -3.37
CA GLU A 319 23.08 5.20 -2.00
C GLU A 319 23.94 4.11 -1.39
N ALA A 320 24.50 4.38 -0.22
CA ALA A 320 25.28 3.43 0.57
C ALA A 320 24.68 3.26 1.95
N HIS A 321 24.65 2.03 2.43
CA HIS A 321 24.16 1.66 3.74
C HIS A 321 25.28 1.06 4.57
N GLY A 322 25.12 1.12 5.89
CA GLY A 322 26.03 0.47 6.82
C GLY A 322 25.31 -0.19 7.99
N GLY A 323 26.07 -0.87 8.80
CA GLY A 323 25.59 -1.50 10.02
C GLY A 323 26.70 -2.03 10.88
N PRO A 324 26.39 -2.57 12.07
CA PRO A 324 27.35 -3.25 12.93
C PRO A 324 28.03 -4.42 12.19
N PRO A 325 29.29 -4.75 12.49
CA PRO A 325 30.02 -5.82 11.80
C PRO A 325 29.43 -7.23 12.01
N ASP A 326 28.76 -7.46 13.12
CA ASP A 326 28.23 -8.77 13.53
C ASP A 326 26.76 -9.01 13.10
N ASP A 327 26.31 -8.35 12.05
CA ASP A 327 24.97 -8.59 11.55
C ASP A 327 24.87 -9.97 10.84
N PRO A 328 24.07 -10.91 11.40
CA PRO A 328 23.96 -12.28 10.88
C PRO A 328 23.04 -12.39 9.66
N SER A 329 22.87 -11.33 8.85
CA SER A 329 22.04 -11.42 7.64
C SER A 329 22.62 -12.48 6.69
N PRO A 330 21.84 -13.49 6.28
CA PRO A 330 22.30 -14.48 5.33
C PRO A 330 22.70 -13.81 3.99
N PRO A 331 23.76 -14.28 3.33
CA PRO A 331 24.10 -13.80 1.99
C PRO A 331 22.90 -13.96 1.04
N GLY A 332 22.54 -12.91 0.32
CA GLY A 332 21.47 -12.92 -0.69
C GLY A 332 20.06 -12.67 -0.16
N VAL A 333 19.85 -12.50 1.14
CA VAL A 333 18.56 -12.09 1.71
C VAL A 333 18.64 -10.61 2.08
N VAL A 334 18.03 -9.77 1.28
CA VAL A 334 17.81 -8.34 1.63
C VAL A 334 16.66 -8.27 2.64
N VAL A 335 16.95 -8.59 3.89
CA VAL A 335 16.07 -8.21 4.99
C VAL A 335 16.39 -6.75 5.27
N MET A 336 15.49 -5.85 4.88
CA MET A 336 15.56 -4.44 5.28
C MET A 336 15.37 -4.36 6.79
N LYS A 337 16.45 -4.55 7.53
CA LYS A 337 16.45 -4.37 8.98
C LYS A 337 16.48 -2.87 9.29
N ASN A 338 15.79 -2.45 10.33
CA ASN A 338 15.68 -1.04 10.73
C ASN A 338 17.04 -0.30 10.86
N TYR A 339 18.12 -0.98 11.18
CA TYR A 339 19.43 -0.33 11.29
C TYR A 339 20.08 0.02 9.94
N GLN A 340 19.73 -0.64 8.82
CA GLN A 340 20.24 -0.26 7.50
C GLN A 340 19.81 1.16 7.10
N ARG A 341 18.69 1.62 7.65
CA ARG A 341 18.18 2.96 7.46
C ARG A 341 18.82 3.99 8.40
N GLN A 342 19.38 3.54 9.53
CA GLN A 342 20.04 4.40 10.53
C GLN A 342 21.45 4.82 10.11
N TYR A 343 22.09 4.07 9.19
CA TYR A 343 23.44 4.31 8.72
C TYR A 343 23.42 4.37 7.20
N ARG A 344 23.29 5.56 6.68
CA ARG A 344 23.05 5.79 5.26
C ARG A 344 23.82 7.00 4.76
N ALA A 345 24.19 6.97 3.50
CA ALA A 345 24.66 8.13 2.76
C ALA A 345 24.05 8.14 1.37
N ARG A 346 23.63 9.30 0.89
CA ARG A 346 23.10 9.51 -0.45
C ARG A 346 23.84 10.64 -1.13
N MET A 347 24.13 10.46 -2.42
CA MET A 347 24.80 11.47 -3.23
C MET A 347 24.30 11.43 -4.67
N PRO A 348 23.85 12.55 -5.24
CA PRO A 348 23.54 12.63 -6.67
C PRO A 348 24.83 12.53 -7.48
N ILE A 349 24.83 11.73 -8.54
CA ILE A 349 25.94 11.60 -9.48
C ILE A 349 25.41 11.65 -10.92
N THR A 350 26.26 12.10 -11.85
CA THR A 350 25.98 12.04 -13.29
C THR A 350 27.06 11.16 -13.94
N VAL A 351 26.60 10.14 -14.66
CA VAL A 351 27.45 9.20 -15.38
C VAL A 351 27.41 9.56 -16.87
N ASP A 352 28.49 10.09 -17.41
CA ASP A 352 28.68 10.41 -18.82
C ASP A 352 30.03 9.87 -19.35
N ARG A 353 30.86 9.34 -18.46
CA ARG A 353 32.18 8.75 -18.67
C ARG A 353 32.53 7.80 -17.53
N ASP A 354 33.63 7.10 -17.63
CA ASP A 354 34.18 6.35 -16.49
C ASP A 354 34.49 7.30 -15.35
N ILE A 355 34.09 6.88 -14.14
CA ILE A 355 34.30 7.64 -12.91
C ILE A 355 35.16 6.78 -11.97
N GLU A 356 36.31 7.32 -11.63
CA GLU A 356 37.26 6.67 -10.74
C GLU A 356 37.23 7.36 -9.38
N GLY A 357 36.84 6.61 -8.34
CA GLY A 357 37.02 7.02 -6.95
C GLY A 357 36.00 8.02 -6.41
N ILE A 358 34.70 7.71 -6.43
CA ILE A 358 33.70 8.48 -5.67
C ILE A 358 33.81 8.10 -4.19
N GLY A 359 34.19 9.08 -3.35
CA GLY A 359 34.15 8.92 -1.91
C GLY A 359 32.72 9.09 -1.38
N ILE A 360 32.23 8.13 -0.58
CA ILE A 360 30.96 8.26 0.15
C ILE A 360 31.16 7.82 1.59
N VAL A 361 30.67 8.63 2.54
CA VAL A 361 30.87 8.40 3.98
C VAL A 361 29.56 7.95 4.59
N VAL A 362 29.49 6.69 5.03
CA VAL A 362 28.35 6.17 5.77
C VAL A 362 28.53 6.49 7.25
N GLN A 363 27.63 7.26 7.77
CA GLN A 363 27.65 7.68 9.18
C GLN A 363 26.28 7.47 9.82
N ARG A 364 26.28 7.48 11.15
CA ARG A 364 25.05 7.43 11.90
C ARG A 364 24.30 8.76 11.71
N GLY A 365 23.00 8.68 11.45
CA GLY A 365 22.13 9.84 11.47
C GLY A 365 22.04 10.47 12.87
N ALA A 366 21.37 11.59 12.98
CA ALA A 366 21.15 12.23 14.29
C ALA A 366 20.32 11.30 15.20
N GLU A 367 20.62 11.36 16.49
CA GLU A 367 19.88 10.60 17.49
C GLU A 367 18.52 11.26 17.73
N VAL A 368 17.46 10.47 17.64
CA VAL A 368 16.08 10.91 17.97
C VAL A 368 15.65 10.16 19.21
N THR A 369 15.44 10.87 20.28
CA THR A 369 14.94 10.34 21.55
C THR A 369 13.60 10.97 21.88
N GLY A 370 12.79 10.31 22.70
CA GLY A 370 11.56 10.93 23.15
C GLY A 370 10.81 10.16 24.20
N HIS A 371 9.71 10.74 24.62
CA HIS A 371 8.80 10.18 25.60
C HIS A 371 7.37 10.27 25.10
N VAL A 372 6.61 9.21 25.35
CA VAL A 372 5.20 9.10 24.98
C VAL A 372 4.34 9.25 26.23
N THR A 373 3.39 10.18 26.19
CA THR A 373 2.36 10.36 27.23
C THR A 373 1.00 10.03 26.63
N VAL A 374 0.15 9.34 27.38
CA VAL A 374 -1.24 9.09 26.97
C VAL A 374 -2.16 9.96 27.82
N GLU A 375 -2.94 10.83 27.18
CA GLU A 375 -4.00 11.60 27.83
C GLU A 375 -5.31 10.81 27.80
N GLY A 376 -6.01 10.72 28.93
CA GLY A 376 -7.26 9.99 29.05
C GLY A 376 -7.10 8.54 29.51
N GLU A 377 -8.22 7.87 29.75
CA GLU A 377 -8.23 6.47 30.17
C GLU A 377 -8.20 5.54 28.94
N THR A 378 -7.22 4.67 28.90
CA THR A 378 -7.14 3.64 27.84
C THR A 378 -6.73 2.30 28.42
N LYS A 379 -7.26 1.23 27.81
CA LYS A 379 -6.78 -0.15 28.05
C LYS A 379 -5.67 -0.55 27.09
N THR A 380 -5.37 0.28 26.11
CA THR A 380 -4.36 -0.01 25.09
C THR A 380 -2.97 0.13 25.71
N LYS A 381 -2.20 -0.96 25.67
CA LYS A 381 -0.80 -0.96 26.07
C LYS A 381 0.02 -0.31 24.96
N VAL A 382 0.68 0.80 25.25
CA VAL A 382 1.50 1.55 24.30
C VAL A 382 2.93 0.98 24.21
N ALA A 383 3.45 0.48 25.34
CA ALA A 383 4.76 -0.15 25.37
C ALA A 383 4.80 -1.42 24.49
N GLY A 384 5.82 -1.55 23.66
CA GLY A 384 5.96 -2.60 22.67
C GLY A 384 5.40 -2.24 21.28
N SER A 385 4.75 -1.08 21.13
CA SER A 385 4.32 -0.56 19.82
C SER A 385 5.42 0.27 19.16
N GLU A 386 5.33 0.45 17.84
CA GLU A 386 6.31 1.21 17.06
C GLU A 386 5.77 2.58 16.68
N ILE A 387 6.63 3.59 16.77
CA ILE A 387 6.48 4.91 16.16
C ILE A 387 7.21 4.85 14.82
N PHE A 388 6.57 5.32 13.76
CA PHE A 388 7.15 5.42 12.42
C PHE A 388 7.47 6.87 12.09
N PHE A 389 8.59 7.03 11.40
CA PHE A 389 9.05 8.30 10.87
C PHE A 389 9.14 8.16 9.35
N ARG A 390 8.45 9.01 8.61
CA ARG A 390 8.45 8.98 7.13
C ARG A 390 8.83 10.34 6.57
N SER A 391 9.72 10.37 5.59
CA SER A 391 10.06 11.59 4.87
C SER A 391 9.38 11.63 3.50
N ALA A 392 9.22 12.83 2.98
CA ALA A 392 8.69 13.04 1.62
C ALA A 392 9.61 12.50 0.52
N THR A 393 10.88 12.25 0.80
CA THR A 393 11.85 11.67 -0.14
C THR A 393 11.85 10.14 -0.14
N GLY A 394 10.95 9.52 0.67
CA GLY A 394 10.83 8.08 0.82
C GLY A 394 11.76 7.48 1.88
N ASP A 395 12.54 8.29 2.60
CA ASP A 395 13.28 7.79 3.77
C ASP A 395 12.34 7.50 4.94
N SER A 396 12.67 6.49 5.73
CA SER A 396 11.83 6.11 6.86
C SER A 396 12.65 5.45 7.95
N GLY A 397 12.14 5.54 9.17
CA GLY A 397 12.69 4.83 10.33
C GLY A 397 11.59 4.49 11.32
N SER A 398 11.92 3.69 12.32
CA SER A 398 10.99 3.40 13.41
C SER A 398 11.69 3.39 14.77
N ALA A 399 10.90 3.53 15.81
CA ALA A 399 11.34 3.44 17.19
C ALA A 399 10.35 2.63 18.02
N LEU A 400 10.84 1.65 18.76
CA LEU A 400 10.02 0.88 19.70
C LEU A 400 9.79 1.69 20.97
N ILE A 401 8.55 1.79 21.43
CA ILE A 401 8.20 2.38 22.71
C ILE A 401 8.51 1.39 23.82
N ARG A 402 9.38 1.77 24.74
CA ARG A 402 9.81 0.94 25.88
C ARG A 402 8.77 0.94 27.00
N GLU A 403 8.98 0.08 28.01
CA GLU A 403 8.10 -0.02 29.19
C GLU A 403 8.05 1.28 30.01
N ASP A 404 9.09 2.10 29.97
CA ASP A 404 9.17 3.41 30.62
C ASP A 404 8.58 4.55 29.76
N SER A 405 7.90 4.19 28.66
CA SER A 405 7.36 5.11 27.66
C SER A 405 8.41 5.93 26.89
N SER A 406 9.68 5.64 27.04
CA SER A 406 10.74 6.24 26.23
C SER A 406 10.89 5.54 24.89
N PHE A 407 11.45 6.23 23.90
CA PHE A 407 11.88 5.65 22.64
C PHE A 407 13.19 6.27 22.18
N ALA A 408 13.91 5.57 21.32
CA ALA A 408 15.10 6.10 20.68
C ALA A 408 15.31 5.42 19.32
N THR A 409 15.75 6.22 18.35
CA THR A 409 16.16 5.78 17.03
C THR A 409 17.27 6.70 16.49
N SER A 410 17.70 6.47 15.26
CA SER A 410 18.61 7.37 14.55
C SER A 410 18.07 7.57 13.14
N LEU A 411 18.03 8.80 12.67
CA LEU A 411 17.45 9.18 11.38
C LEU A 411 18.44 10.03 10.58
N SER A 412 18.36 9.93 9.27
CA SER A 412 19.11 10.78 8.32
C SER A 412 18.64 12.23 8.41
N ALA A 413 19.47 13.17 7.91
CA ALA A 413 19.15 14.59 7.89
C ALA A 413 18.05 14.91 6.86
N GLU A 414 16.83 14.81 7.30
CA GLU A 414 15.63 15.12 6.51
C GLU A 414 14.50 15.65 7.43
N ARG A 415 13.33 15.87 6.85
CA ARG A 415 12.12 16.20 7.60
C ARG A 415 11.20 15.00 7.61
N TYR A 416 10.77 14.59 8.81
CA TYR A 416 9.96 13.39 8.99
C TYR A 416 8.60 13.70 9.58
N ASP A 417 7.58 13.07 9.03
CA ASP A 417 6.28 12.92 9.66
C ASP A 417 6.34 11.79 10.68
N VAL A 418 5.61 11.96 11.79
CA VAL A 418 5.53 10.96 12.87
C VAL A 418 4.18 10.27 12.79
N GLU A 419 4.17 8.94 12.74
CA GLU A 419 2.98 8.11 12.57
C GLU A 419 2.94 7.00 13.62
N LEU A 420 1.73 6.53 13.92
CA LEU A 420 1.47 5.33 14.72
C LEU A 420 0.72 4.32 13.86
N GLN A 421 1.11 3.05 13.94
CA GLN A 421 0.37 1.97 13.30
C GLN A 421 -0.22 1.04 14.37
N GLU A 422 -1.39 0.43 14.04
CA GLU A 422 -2.05 -0.63 14.81
C GLU A 422 -2.52 -0.26 16.24
N LEU A 423 -2.49 1.01 16.63
CA LEU A 423 -3.05 1.47 17.90
C LEU A 423 -4.37 2.21 17.66
N ASN A 424 -5.39 1.88 18.45
CA ASN A 424 -6.63 2.67 18.51
C ASN A 424 -6.39 3.98 19.30
N LEU A 425 -5.33 4.70 18.95
CA LEU A 425 -4.91 5.95 19.54
C LEU A 425 -4.57 6.94 18.43
N ILE A 426 -4.81 8.21 18.67
CA ILE A 426 -4.37 9.31 17.78
C ILE A 426 -3.15 10.01 18.37
N ILE A 427 -2.26 10.48 17.51
CA ILE A 427 -1.22 11.43 17.92
C ILE A 427 -1.89 12.81 18.06
N LYS A 428 -1.97 13.31 19.29
CA LYS A 428 -2.53 14.62 19.59
C LYS A 428 -1.52 15.73 19.31
N THR A 429 -0.29 15.58 19.80
CA THR A 429 0.82 16.52 19.57
C THR A 429 2.15 15.80 19.41
N VAL A 430 3.03 16.41 18.63
CA VAL A 430 4.47 16.08 18.55
C VAL A 430 5.24 17.35 18.80
N LYS A 431 5.98 17.44 19.89
CA LYS A 431 6.76 18.62 20.23
C LYS A 431 8.25 18.33 20.24
N SER A 432 9.03 19.29 19.75
CA SER A 432 10.47 19.36 19.94
C SER A 432 10.81 20.69 20.55
N GLU A 433 11.54 20.70 21.67
CA GLU A 433 11.87 21.94 22.44
C GLU A 433 10.64 22.83 22.74
N GLY A 434 9.49 22.20 23.02
CA GLY A 434 8.22 22.90 23.28
C GLY A 434 7.49 23.42 22.04
N VAL A 435 8.04 23.27 20.83
CA VAL A 435 7.42 23.70 19.57
C VAL A 435 6.64 22.56 18.95
N GLU A 436 5.39 22.82 18.54
CA GLU A 436 4.53 21.83 17.87
C GLU A 436 5.05 21.53 16.45
N MET A 437 5.30 20.26 16.18
CA MET A 437 5.92 19.76 14.95
C MET A 437 5.02 18.85 14.11
N PHE A 438 3.89 18.39 14.63
CA PHE A 438 3.07 17.38 13.94
C PHE A 438 2.72 17.81 12.51
N ASP A 439 2.18 19.02 12.34
CA ASP A 439 1.74 19.52 11.03
C ASP A 439 2.90 19.97 10.12
N ARG A 440 4.09 20.17 10.68
CA ARG A 440 5.25 20.69 9.96
C ARG A 440 6.31 19.63 9.65
N GLY A 441 6.15 18.44 10.23
CA GLY A 441 7.20 17.43 10.28
C GLY A 441 8.40 17.82 11.14
N VAL A 442 9.08 16.83 11.66
CA VAL A 442 10.26 16.99 12.54
C VAL A 442 11.52 17.15 11.69
N PRO A 443 12.21 18.29 11.74
CA PRO A 443 13.49 18.45 11.04
C PRO A 443 14.60 17.72 11.81
N ILE A 444 15.27 16.79 11.13
CA ILE A 444 16.40 16.04 11.66
C ILE A 444 17.68 16.64 11.09
N PRO A 445 18.65 17.06 11.91
CA PRO A 445 19.94 17.60 11.46
C PRO A 445 20.88 16.49 10.95
N GLU A 446 21.98 16.87 10.29
CA GLU A 446 23.01 15.90 9.84
C GLU A 446 23.68 15.19 11.03
N THR A 447 23.86 15.86 12.14
CA THR A 447 24.48 15.37 13.36
C THR A 447 23.81 15.95 14.60
N GLY A 448 24.05 15.32 15.75
CA GLY A 448 23.49 15.77 17.03
C GLY A 448 22.31 14.93 17.48
N SER A 449 21.42 15.55 18.24
CA SER A 449 20.24 14.88 18.80
C SER A 449 18.99 15.75 18.74
N VAL A 450 17.83 15.09 18.59
CA VAL A 450 16.50 15.71 18.66
C VAL A 450 15.71 14.99 19.74
N ALA A 451 15.13 15.78 20.67
CA ALA A 451 14.24 15.25 21.69
C ALA A 451 12.78 15.55 21.34
N LEU A 452 11.93 14.53 21.43
CA LEU A 452 10.51 14.60 21.08
C LEU A 452 9.62 14.28 22.29
N GLU A 453 8.56 15.03 22.43
CA GLU A 453 7.45 14.75 23.34
C GLU A 453 6.22 14.41 22.51
N LEU A 454 5.72 13.19 22.63
CA LEU A 454 4.53 12.72 21.96
C LEU A 454 3.39 12.59 22.95
N VAL A 455 2.25 13.19 22.62
CA VAL A 455 1.01 13.00 23.38
C VAL A 455 0.02 12.24 22.52
N LEU A 456 -0.42 11.09 23.03
CA LEU A 456 -1.43 10.25 22.43
C LEU A 456 -2.77 10.42 23.16
N ALA A 457 -3.87 10.22 22.45
CA ALA A 457 -5.22 10.20 23.03
C ALA A 457 -6.02 8.98 22.51
N PRO A 458 -6.84 8.35 23.39
CA PRO A 458 -7.62 7.16 23.01
C PRO A 458 -8.87 7.51 22.19
N GLU A 459 -9.27 8.77 22.17
CA GLU A 459 -10.51 9.21 21.55
C GLU A 459 -10.23 10.19 20.43
N GLY A 460 -10.18 9.67 19.19
CA GLY A 460 -10.36 10.47 18.00
C GLY A 460 -11.83 10.86 17.82
N GLY A 461 -12.09 11.73 16.85
CA GLY A 461 -13.45 12.05 16.44
C GLY A 461 -14.08 10.93 15.60
N ARG A 462 -15.39 11.03 15.42
CA ARG A 462 -16.18 10.13 14.58
C ARG A 462 -16.91 10.91 13.50
N VAL A 463 -16.93 10.38 12.28
CA VAL A 463 -17.71 10.93 11.17
C VAL A 463 -18.60 9.84 10.60
N ASP A 464 -19.90 10.04 10.69
CA ASP A 464 -20.91 9.15 10.13
C ASP A 464 -21.61 9.83 8.95
N GLY A 465 -22.12 9.06 8.01
CA GLY A 465 -22.90 9.65 6.93
C GLY A 465 -23.54 8.67 5.98
N VAL A 466 -24.19 9.22 4.97
CA VAL A 466 -24.80 8.46 3.88
C VAL A 466 -24.45 9.10 2.54
N VAL A 467 -24.16 8.27 1.55
CA VAL A 467 -23.94 8.67 0.16
C VAL A 467 -25.25 8.55 -0.60
N LEU A 468 -25.63 9.61 -1.28
CA LEU A 468 -26.86 9.70 -2.09
C LEU A 468 -26.52 9.99 -3.55
N ASP A 469 -27.31 9.41 -4.47
CA ASP A 469 -27.29 9.78 -5.89
C ASP A 469 -28.06 11.09 -6.16
N ASN A 470 -28.22 11.43 -7.43
CA ASN A 470 -28.95 12.62 -7.84
C ASN A 470 -30.47 12.52 -7.59
N ASP A 471 -31.00 11.31 -7.42
CA ASP A 471 -32.40 11.02 -7.09
C ASP A 471 -32.63 10.86 -5.58
N GLU A 472 -31.65 11.23 -4.75
CA GLU A 472 -31.66 11.10 -3.28
C GLU A 472 -31.76 9.64 -2.78
N LYS A 473 -31.33 8.66 -3.60
CA LYS A 473 -31.28 7.26 -3.21
C LYS A 473 -29.91 6.90 -2.62
N PRO A 474 -29.86 6.08 -1.58
CA PRO A 474 -28.60 5.60 -1.03
C PRO A 474 -27.78 4.83 -2.07
N VAL A 475 -26.47 5.08 -2.09
CA VAL A 475 -25.51 4.44 -3.02
C VAL A 475 -24.59 3.49 -2.26
N ALA A 476 -24.72 2.21 -2.55
CA ALA A 476 -23.80 1.17 -2.05
C ALA A 476 -22.51 1.15 -2.87
N GLY A 477 -21.38 0.87 -2.22
CA GLY A 477 -20.10 0.68 -2.88
C GLY A 477 -19.40 1.96 -3.35
N ALA A 478 -19.91 3.14 -2.96
CA ALA A 478 -19.22 4.39 -3.23
C ALA A 478 -17.93 4.51 -2.43
N THR A 479 -16.85 4.96 -3.07
CA THR A 479 -15.60 5.27 -2.38
C THR A 479 -15.72 6.61 -1.69
N VAL A 480 -15.75 6.61 -0.35
CA VAL A 480 -15.79 7.81 0.47
C VAL A 480 -14.40 8.10 1.01
N VAL A 481 -13.92 9.32 0.79
CA VAL A 481 -12.60 9.72 1.27
C VAL A 481 -12.73 10.99 2.10
N LEU A 482 -12.26 10.91 3.35
CA LEU A 482 -12.11 12.05 4.25
C LEU A 482 -10.67 12.56 4.13
N ILE A 483 -10.49 13.80 3.71
CA ILE A 483 -9.20 14.39 3.37
C ILE A 483 -8.95 15.61 4.25
N ALA A 484 -7.80 15.65 4.92
CA ALA A 484 -7.39 16.80 5.70
C ALA A 484 -7.14 18.05 4.83
N ARG A 485 -7.01 19.20 5.47
CA ARG A 485 -6.63 20.47 4.82
C ARG A 485 -5.35 20.32 3.96
N ALA A 486 -5.22 21.17 2.95
CA ALA A 486 -4.20 21.02 1.89
C ALA A 486 -2.75 20.89 2.42
N GLU A 487 -2.43 21.61 3.50
CA GLU A 487 -1.08 21.63 4.08
C GLU A 487 -0.65 20.29 4.68
N LEU A 488 -1.60 19.41 5.00
CA LEU A 488 -1.35 18.09 5.60
C LEU A 488 -1.36 16.94 4.60
N ARG A 489 -1.67 17.19 3.34
CA ARG A 489 -1.88 16.14 2.32
C ARG A 489 -0.62 15.43 1.84
N THR A 490 0.54 15.81 2.33
CA THR A 490 1.79 15.04 2.16
C THR A 490 1.87 13.83 3.08
N ARG A 491 0.99 13.75 4.08
CA ARG A 491 0.94 12.69 5.09
C ARG A 491 -0.09 11.64 4.68
N GLU A 492 0.25 10.37 4.89
CA GLU A 492 -0.66 9.25 4.62
C GLU A 492 -1.86 9.24 5.57
N ASP A 493 -1.65 9.58 6.85
CA ASP A 493 -2.69 9.66 7.88
C ASP A 493 -3.67 10.84 7.71
N SER A 494 -3.49 11.66 6.70
CA SER A 494 -4.41 12.73 6.31
C SER A 494 -5.56 12.28 5.42
N PHE A 495 -5.57 11.01 5.02
CA PHE A 495 -6.56 10.42 4.15
C PHE A 495 -7.18 9.20 4.81
N HIS A 496 -8.48 9.23 5.02
CA HIS A 496 -9.23 8.08 5.49
C HIS A 496 -10.18 7.64 4.39
N VAL A 497 -10.18 6.34 4.08
CA VAL A 497 -10.97 5.78 2.98
C VAL A 497 -11.98 4.78 3.54
N PHE A 498 -13.20 4.86 3.06
CA PHE A 498 -14.27 3.92 3.39
C PHE A 498 -15.10 3.61 2.15
N THR A 499 -15.63 2.40 2.06
CA THR A 499 -16.58 2.04 1.01
C THR A 499 -17.98 1.98 1.63
N SER A 500 -18.94 2.75 1.11
CA SER A 500 -20.28 2.78 1.67
C SER A 500 -20.94 1.39 1.67
N ASP A 501 -21.70 1.09 2.73
CA ASP A 501 -22.40 -0.18 2.91
C ASP A 501 -23.56 -0.37 1.93
N GLN A 502 -24.31 -1.48 2.04
CA GLN A 502 -25.45 -1.79 1.18
C GLN A 502 -26.61 -0.76 1.28
N ASN A 503 -26.61 0.10 2.31
CA ASN A 503 -27.59 1.16 2.54
C ASN A 503 -27.00 2.56 2.26
N GLY A 504 -25.79 2.63 1.69
CA GLY A 504 -25.08 3.87 1.41
C GLY A 504 -24.40 4.50 2.63
N HIS A 505 -24.41 3.86 3.80
CA HIS A 505 -23.80 4.41 5.00
C HIS A 505 -22.28 4.24 5.01
N PHE A 506 -21.61 5.18 5.64
CA PHE A 506 -20.18 5.13 5.91
C PHE A 506 -19.89 5.67 7.31
N HIS A 507 -18.74 5.25 7.88
CA HIS A 507 -18.26 5.78 9.14
C HIS A 507 -16.73 5.82 9.17
N PHE A 508 -16.20 6.83 9.84
CA PHE A 508 -14.78 6.94 10.18
C PHE A 508 -14.66 7.08 11.70
N GLU A 509 -13.76 6.32 12.27
CA GLU A 509 -13.44 6.35 13.71
C GLU A 509 -11.99 6.79 13.90
N ASN A 510 -11.69 7.26 15.10
CA ASN A 510 -10.34 7.72 15.47
C ASN A 510 -9.78 8.81 14.55
N VAL A 511 -10.64 9.67 14.02
CA VAL A 511 -10.22 10.78 13.17
C VAL A 511 -9.65 11.89 14.07
N ARG A 512 -8.48 12.40 13.70
CA ARG A 512 -7.85 13.51 14.41
C ARG A 512 -8.74 14.78 14.35
N PRO A 513 -8.82 15.60 15.43
CA PRO A 513 -9.53 16.87 15.36
C PRO A 513 -8.92 17.80 14.30
N GLY A 514 -9.76 18.48 13.53
CA GLY A 514 -9.30 19.39 12.48
C GLY A 514 -10.35 19.68 11.41
N ASP A 515 -9.89 20.36 10.37
CA ASP A 515 -10.70 20.69 9.20
C ASP A 515 -10.46 19.68 8.09
N TYR A 516 -11.54 19.17 7.53
CA TYR A 516 -11.54 18.14 6.51
C TYR A 516 -12.50 18.47 5.36
N LYS A 517 -12.30 17.78 4.25
CA LYS A 517 -13.28 17.67 3.17
C LYS A 517 -13.63 16.21 2.92
N LEU A 518 -14.88 15.92 2.68
CA LEU A 518 -15.41 14.62 2.31
C LEU A 518 -15.78 14.58 0.85
N PHE A 519 -15.37 13.50 0.20
CA PHE A 519 -15.68 13.21 -1.19
C PHE A 519 -16.30 11.81 -1.28
N ALA A 520 -17.25 11.61 -2.19
CA ALA A 520 -17.82 10.29 -2.48
C ALA A 520 -17.84 10.07 -3.98
N TRP A 521 -17.11 9.08 -4.46
CA TRP A 521 -17.04 8.72 -5.89
C TRP A 521 -17.71 7.39 -6.17
N ASP A 522 -18.38 7.30 -7.32
CA ASP A 522 -18.96 6.06 -7.83
C ASP A 522 -17.88 5.09 -8.31
N ASP A 523 -17.03 5.56 -9.22
CA ASP A 523 -15.89 4.80 -9.77
C ASP A 523 -14.67 5.71 -9.90
N VAL A 524 -13.68 5.50 -9.06
CA VAL A 524 -12.45 6.28 -9.04
C VAL A 524 -11.25 5.35 -8.99
N GLU A 525 -10.16 5.72 -9.68
CA GLU A 525 -8.91 4.98 -9.61
C GLU A 525 -8.41 4.93 -8.16
N PRO A 526 -8.08 3.74 -7.62
CA PRO A 526 -7.60 3.62 -6.25
C PRO A 526 -6.42 4.56 -5.98
N ASN A 527 -6.48 5.24 -4.86
CA ASN A 527 -5.46 6.18 -4.40
C ASN A 527 -5.27 7.44 -5.26
N ILE A 528 -6.12 7.68 -6.29
CA ILE A 528 -6.02 8.89 -7.13
C ILE A 528 -6.22 10.18 -6.33
N TRP A 529 -6.90 10.11 -5.20
CA TRP A 529 -7.05 11.24 -4.26
C TRP A 529 -5.73 11.69 -3.64
N PHE A 530 -4.68 10.89 -3.71
CA PHE A 530 -3.32 11.29 -3.37
C PHE A 530 -2.65 12.15 -4.46
N ASP A 531 -3.19 12.20 -5.69
CA ASP A 531 -2.70 13.08 -6.74
C ASP A 531 -3.29 14.50 -6.58
N PRO A 532 -2.47 15.51 -6.23
CA PRO A 532 -2.95 16.87 -6.05
C PRO A 532 -3.58 17.48 -7.31
N GLU A 533 -3.09 17.11 -8.51
CA GLU A 533 -3.63 17.62 -9.77
C GLU A 533 -5.00 17.01 -10.06
N CYS A 534 -5.21 15.74 -9.71
CA CYS A 534 -6.51 15.12 -9.81
C CYS A 534 -7.50 15.73 -8.80
N LEU A 535 -7.09 15.78 -7.52
CA LEU A 535 -7.93 16.28 -6.44
C LEU A 535 -8.37 17.73 -6.66
N LYS A 536 -7.54 18.56 -7.25
CA LYS A 536 -7.84 19.96 -7.60
C LYS A 536 -9.13 20.10 -8.42
N ASN A 537 -9.44 19.13 -9.29
CA ASN A 537 -10.66 19.15 -10.09
C ASN A 537 -11.93 18.88 -9.27
N PHE A 538 -11.79 18.38 -8.08
CA PHE A 538 -12.90 18.03 -7.17
C PHE A 538 -12.96 18.95 -5.94
N GLU A 539 -11.95 19.79 -5.72
CA GLU A 539 -11.76 20.56 -4.48
C GLU A 539 -13.00 21.35 -4.06
N ASP A 540 -13.70 21.99 -5.01
CA ASP A 540 -14.90 22.81 -4.75
C ASP A 540 -16.16 21.97 -4.52
N ARG A 541 -16.11 20.66 -4.82
CA ARG A 541 -17.24 19.73 -4.66
C ARG A 541 -17.16 18.91 -3.37
N GLY A 542 -16.05 19.01 -2.64
CA GLY A 542 -15.89 18.36 -1.35
C GLY A 542 -16.74 18.99 -0.27
N ALA A 543 -17.44 18.17 0.53
CA ALA A 543 -18.24 18.64 1.66
C ALA A 543 -17.31 19.00 2.83
N PRO A 544 -17.23 20.27 3.26
CA PRO A 544 -16.35 20.67 4.36
C PRO A 544 -16.93 20.25 5.70
N ILE A 545 -16.09 19.76 6.60
CA ILE A 545 -16.42 19.50 7.99
C ILE A 545 -15.30 20.00 8.91
N THR A 546 -15.67 20.42 10.11
CA THR A 546 -14.74 20.67 11.21
C THR A 546 -15.04 19.69 12.32
N LEU A 547 -14.05 18.89 12.70
CA LEU A 547 -14.16 17.87 13.74
C LEU A 547 -13.49 18.37 15.02
N PRO A 548 -14.24 18.63 16.10
CA PRO A 548 -13.65 19.01 17.39
C PRO A 548 -13.01 17.79 18.09
N VAL A 549 -12.28 18.05 19.16
CA VAL A 549 -11.70 16.99 20.00
C VAL A 549 -12.80 16.07 20.51
N SER A 550 -12.64 14.75 20.31
CA SER A 550 -13.64 13.71 20.62
C SER A 550 -15.04 14.01 20.06
N GLY A 551 -15.10 14.77 18.96
CA GLY A 551 -16.33 15.23 18.35
C GLY A 551 -16.97 14.20 17.43
N GLN A 552 -18.25 14.42 17.13
CA GLN A 552 -18.99 13.64 16.15
C GLN A 552 -19.56 14.56 15.08
N ALA A 553 -19.50 14.10 13.82
CA ALA A 553 -20.12 14.79 12.69
C ALA A 553 -20.99 13.81 11.91
N THR A 554 -22.14 14.28 11.43
CA THR A 554 -23.00 13.50 10.52
C THR A 554 -23.19 14.27 9.23
N VAL A 555 -22.95 13.63 8.10
CA VAL A 555 -22.91 14.27 6.78
C VAL A 555 -23.70 13.47 5.74
N GLN A 556 -24.43 14.18 4.88
CA GLN A 556 -24.98 13.60 3.64
C GLN A 556 -24.08 14.00 2.48
N LEU A 557 -23.58 13.03 1.72
CA LEU A 557 -22.72 13.26 0.57
C LEU A 557 -23.48 12.99 -0.72
N ARG A 558 -23.26 13.83 -1.72
CA ARG A 558 -23.68 13.54 -3.09
C ARG A 558 -22.58 12.82 -3.83
N LEU A 559 -22.98 11.79 -4.58
CA LEU A 559 -22.08 11.02 -5.41
C LEU A 559 -21.44 11.91 -6.49
N LEU A 560 -20.13 11.84 -6.58
CA LEU A 560 -19.34 12.49 -7.61
C LEU A 560 -19.08 11.48 -8.75
N THR A 561 -19.50 11.86 -9.96
CA THR A 561 -19.12 11.09 -11.15
C THR A 561 -17.68 11.46 -11.55
N SER A 562 -16.82 10.47 -11.75
CA SER A 562 -15.53 10.66 -12.41
C SER A 562 -15.81 11.03 -13.88
N GLN A 563 -15.34 12.19 -14.32
CA GLN A 563 -15.33 12.56 -15.74
C GLN A 563 -14.19 11.87 -16.45
#